data_7fdfa33e76ff5968b9dcdee070a38074
#
_entry.id   7fdfa33e76ff5968b9dcdee070a38074
#
_cell.length_a   1.000
_cell.length_b   1.000
_cell.length_c   1.000
_cell.angle_alpha   90.00
_cell.angle_beta   90.00
_cell.angle_gamma   90.00
#
_symmetry.space_group_name_H-M   'P 1'
#
loop_
_entity.id
_entity.type
_entity.pdbx_description
1 polymer ?
#
loop_
_entity_poly.entity_id
_entity_poly.type
_entity_poly.pdbx_seq_one_letter_code
_entity_poly.pdbx_strand_id
1 'polypeptide(L)'
;MENFINISNIILGIETEDKNLIINKMVETIPEKNLIDKEKFIRDVLKREETENTVVGFKVAIPHGKSEYIKSPQIVFAKLKKEIFWGDPEEKVKYIFLLGVPAASAGEHIEILMKLSKKILDGKFREKLENTNDKKELLKIILE
;
A
#
# COMPACT_ATOMS: atom_id res chain seq x y z
N MET A 1 -1.83 -13.85 1.21
CA MET A 1 -1.63 -12.49 1.78
C MET A 1 -1.44 -12.47 3.29
N GLU A 2 -1.89 -13.47 3.99
CA GLU A 2 -1.76 -13.53 5.46
C GLU A 2 -0.33 -13.36 5.97
N ASN A 3 0.65 -13.86 5.22
CA ASN A 3 2.05 -13.81 5.63
C ASN A 3 2.74 -12.49 5.28
N PHE A 4 2.05 -11.58 4.61
CA PHE A 4 2.64 -10.36 4.05
C PHE A 4 2.18 -9.07 4.74
N ILE A 5 1.20 -9.16 5.63
CA ILE A 5 0.68 -8.01 6.36
C ILE A 5 0.29 -8.42 7.79
N ASN A 6 0.56 -7.56 8.74
CA ASN A 6 0.08 -7.73 10.11
C ASN A 6 -0.45 -6.40 10.63
N ILE A 7 -0.95 -6.39 11.87
CA ILE A 7 -1.60 -5.22 12.45
C ILE A 7 -0.69 -3.99 12.51
N SER A 8 0.63 -4.19 12.67
CA SER A 8 1.57 -3.07 12.70
C SER A 8 1.76 -2.40 11.35
N ASN A 9 1.30 -3.04 10.27
CA ASN A 9 1.35 -2.48 8.92
C ASN A 9 0.08 -1.70 8.55
N ILE A 10 -0.80 -1.44 9.51
CA ILE A 10 -2.01 -0.66 9.28
C ILE A 10 -1.86 0.71 9.93
N ILE A 11 -2.00 1.75 9.14
CA ILE A 11 -1.86 3.13 9.59
C ILE A 11 -3.18 3.86 9.38
N LEU A 12 -3.63 4.56 10.42
CA LEU A 12 -4.86 5.35 10.36
C LEU A 12 -4.55 6.83 10.60
N GLY A 13 -5.35 7.68 9.99
CA GLY A 13 -5.39 9.10 10.34
C GLY A 13 -4.22 9.95 9.84
N ILE A 14 -3.54 9.52 8.78
CA ILE A 14 -2.49 10.36 8.18
C ILE A 14 -3.14 11.62 7.60
N GLU A 15 -2.60 12.79 7.94
CA GLU A 15 -3.17 14.09 7.54
C GLU A 15 -2.38 14.84 6.47
N THR A 16 -1.22 14.38 6.06
CA THR A 16 -0.41 15.08 5.06
C THR A 16 -0.96 14.87 3.64
N GLU A 17 -0.72 15.85 2.78
CA GLU A 17 -1.00 15.75 1.34
C GLU A 17 0.24 15.35 0.54
N ASP A 18 1.37 15.19 1.20
CA ASP A 18 2.65 14.83 0.57
C ASP A 18 2.73 13.32 0.35
N LYS A 19 2.59 12.92 -0.91
CA LYS A 19 2.66 11.50 -1.34
C LYS A 19 3.96 10.84 -0.89
N ASN A 20 5.08 11.51 -1.04
CA ASN A 20 6.38 10.95 -0.67
C ASN A 20 6.47 10.71 0.83
N LEU A 21 5.94 11.63 1.62
CA LEU A 21 5.91 11.47 3.08
C LEU A 21 5.01 10.30 3.48
N ILE A 22 3.87 10.14 2.81
CA ILE A 22 2.96 9.01 3.07
C ILE A 22 3.68 7.68 2.81
N ILE A 23 4.33 7.56 1.66
CA ILE A 23 5.07 6.35 1.30
C ILE A 23 6.18 6.06 2.32
N ASN A 24 6.92 7.09 2.73
CA ASN A 24 7.94 6.95 3.76
C ASN A 24 7.37 6.41 5.07
N LYS A 25 6.26 6.97 5.53
CA LYS A 25 5.59 6.52 6.75
C LYS A 25 5.14 5.07 6.66
N MET A 26 4.65 4.67 5.49
CA MET A 26 4.21 3.30 5.28
C MET A 26 5.39 2.32 5.31
N VAL A 27 6.50 2.65 4.68
CA VAL A 27 7.71 1.81 4.69
C VAL A 27 8.29 1.69 6.10
N GLU A 28 8.13 2.72 6.93
CA GLU A 28 8.57 2.68 8.34
C GLU A 28 7.94 1.53 9.13
N THR A 29 6.76 1.05 8.72
CA THR A 29 6.09 -0.07 9.41
C THR A 29 6.65 -1.43 9.03
N ILE A 30 7.46 -1.52 8.00
CA ILE A 30 8.07 -2.80 7.59
C ILE A 30 9.22 -3.12 8.53
N PRO A 31 9.25 -4.35 9.12
CA PRO A 31 10.33 -4.73 10.01
C PRO A 31 11.70 -4.67 9.32
N GLU A 32 12.69 -4.15 10.01
CA GLU A 32 14.06 -4.05 9.47
C GLU A 32 14.62 -5.39 9.00
N LYS A 33 14.24 -6.48 9.67
CA LYS A 33 14.65 -7.83 9.25
C LYS A 33 14.20 -8.20 7.84
N ASN A 34 13.18 -7.53 7.32
CA ASN A 34 12.65 -7.78 5.98
C ASN A 34 13.20 -6.81 4.93
N LEU A 35 14.02 -5.85 5.35
CA LEU A 35 14.62 -4.87 4.46
C LEU A 35 16.14 -5.05 4.41
N ILE A 36 16.73 -4.88 3.24
CA ILE A 36 18.17 -4.84 3.07
C ILE A 36 18.65 -3.39 3.19
N ASP A 37 17.93 -2.47 2.54
CA ASP A 37 18.22 -1.04 2.59
C ASP A 37 16.91 -0.27 2.44
N LYS A 38 16.44 0.32 3.52
CA LYS A 38 15.15 1.01 3.56
C LYS A 38 15.09 2.18 2.59
N GLU A 39 16.12 3.02 2.57
CA GLU A 39 16.15 4.21 1.71
C GLU A 39 16.13 3.84 0.23
N LYS A 40 16.88 2.81 -0.14
CA LYS A 40 16.91 2.34 -1.52
C LYS A 40 15.60 1.68 -1.92
N PHE A 41 14.96 0.96 -1.00
CA PHE A 41 13.63 0.42 -1.26
C PHE A 41 12.61 1.54 -1.50
N ILE A 42 12.61 2.56 -0.67
CA ILE A 42 11.73 3.73 -0.84
C ILE A 42 11.99 4.36 -2.21
N ARG A 43 13.25 4.51 -2.59
CA ARG A 43 13.62 5.08 -3.89
C ARG A 43 13.05 4.25 -5.05
N ASP A 44 13.10 2.94 -4.96
CA ASP A 44 12.54 2.05 -5.99
C ASP A 44 11.02 2.24 -6.10
N VAL A 45 10.32 2.33 -4.98
CA VAL A 45 8.87 2.57 -4.96
C VAL A 45 8.53 3.93 -5.58
N LEU A 46 9.24 4.98 -5.18
CA LEU A 46 9.02 6.33 -5.70
C LEU A 46 9.32 6.42 -7.20
N LYS A 47 10.36 5.75 -7.65
CA LYS A 47 10.72 5.72 -9.07
C LYS A 47 9.61 5.06 -9.90
N ARG A 48 9.02 3.97 -9.41
CA ARG A 48 7.89 3.33 -10.08
C ARG A 48 6.69 4.27 -10.14
N GLU A 49 6.42 4.97 -9.05
CA GLU A 49 5.30 5.91 -8.96
C GLU A 49 5.46 7.11 -9.91
N GLU A 50 6.69 7.57 -10.12
CA GLU A 50 7.00 8.66 -11.05
C GLU A 50 6.75 8.28 -12.51
N THR A 51 6.94 7.02 -12.87
CA THR A 51 6.73 6.54 -14.24
C THR A 51 5.25 6.69 -14.64
N GLU A 52 4.36 6.29 -13.74
CA GLU A 52 2.92 6.44 -13.88
C GLU A 52 2.33 6.24 -12.50
N ASN A 53 1.42 7.11 -12.07
CA ASN A 53 0.84 6.95 -10.75
C ASN A 53 0.06 5.62 -10.65
N THR A 54 -0.06 5.12 -9.43
CA THR A 54 -0.65 3.80 -9.17
C THR A 54 -2.10 3.88 -8.68
N VAL A 55 -2.80 4.93 -9.01
CA VAL A 55 -4.24 5.05 -8.70
C VAL A 55 -5.01 4.06 -9.56
N VAL A 56 -5.84 3.25 -8.91
CA VAL A 56 -6.64 2.23 -9.57
C VAL A 56 -8.12 2.59 -9.63
N GLY A 57 -8.47 3.79 -9.20
CA GLY A 57 -9.86 4.24 -9.06
C GLY A 57 -10.39 3.99 -7.66
N PHE A 58 -11.64 4.38 -7.42
CA PHE A 58 -12.33 4.16 -6.15
C PHE A 58 -11.59 4.75 -4.93
N LYS A 59 -10.83 5.83 -5.14
CA LYS A 59 -10.02 6.49 -4.10
C LYS A 59 -8.88 5.63 -3.57
N VAL A 60 -8.41 4.68 -4.36
CA VAL A 60 -7.35 3.73 -3.97
C VAL A 60 -6.12 3.89 -4.84
N ALA A 61 -4.95 3.92 -4.20
CA ALA A 61 -3.66 3.83 -4.87
C ALA A 61 -2.92 2.60 -4.37
N ILE A 62 -2.12 1.99 -5.25
CA ILE A 62 -1.29 0.82 -4.90
C ILE A 62 0.17 1.11 -5.29
N PRO A 63 0.87 2.00 -4.57
CA PRO A 63 2.29 2.18 -4.81
C PRO A 63 3.03 0.85 -4.55
N HIS A 64 3.94 0.49 -5.44
CA HIS A 64 4.62 -0.79 -5.32
C HIS A 64 6.03 -0.73 -5.86
N GLY A 65 6.86 -1.65 -5.37
CA GLY A 65 8.23 -1.80 -5.84
C GLY A 65 8.65 -3.26 -5.84
N LYS A 66 9.17 -3.71 -6.99
CA LYS A 66 9.91 -4.95 -7.10
C LYS A 66 11.37 -4.57 -6.93
N SER A 67 11.98 -4.96 -5.81
CA SER A 67 13.23 -4.36 -5.35
C SER A 67 14.23 -5.39 -4.83
N GLU A 68 15.51 -5.14 -5.10
CA GLU A 68 16.61 -5.93 -4.54
C GLU A 68 16.79 -5.66 -3.04
N TYR A 69 16.15 -4.62 -2.51
CA TYR A 69 16.36 -4.14 -1.14
C TYR A 69 15.31 -4.58 -0.15
N ILE A 70 14.41 -5.46 -0.56
CA ILE A 70 13.44 -6.09 0.32
C ILE A 70 13.58 -7.61 0.25
N LYS A 71 13.49 -8.29 1.40
CA LYS A 71 13.78 -9.73 1.50
C LYS A 71 12.57 -10.62 1.27
N SER A 72 11.38 -10.14 1.59
CA SER A 72 10.14 -10.90 1.47
C SER A 72 8.99 -9.97 1.08
N PRO A 73 7.91 -10.50 0.49
CA PRO A 73 6.76 -9.67 0.16
C PRO A 73 6.18 -9.01 1.40
N GLN A 74 5.82 -7.73 1.27
CA GLN A 74 5.23 -6.94 2.35
C GLN A 74 4.08 -6.11 1.80
N ILE A 75 3.00 -6.04 2.56
CA ILE A 75 1.85 -5.19 2.27
C ILE A 75 1.66 -4.26 3.45
N VAL A 76 1.48 -2.97 3.16
CA VAL A 76 1.14 -1.97 4.17
C VAL A 76 -0.13 -1.27 3.72
N PHE A 77 -1.05 -1.04 4.64
CA PHE A 77 -2.28 -0.31 4.37
C PHE A 77 -2.33 0.99 5.14
N ALA A 78 -2.72 2.06 4.46
CA ALA A 78 -2.95 3.36 5.11
C ALA A 78 -4.33 3.89 4.73
N LYS A 79 -5.05 4.40 5.73
CA LYS A 79 -6.29 5.13 5.54
C LYS A 79 -6.03 6.58 5.93
N LEU A 80 -6.12 7.48 4.94
CA LEU A 80 -5.90 8.90 5.18
C LEU A 80 -7.10 9.51 5.92
N LYS A 81 -6.84 10.58 6.65
CA LYS A 81 -7.92 11.31 7.33
C LYS A 81 -8.80 12.03 6.31
N LYS A 82 -8.19 12.58 5.26
CA LYS A 82 -8.89 13.29 4.17
C LYS A 82 -8.42 12.77 2.82
N GLU A 83 -9.28 12.85 1.83
CA GLU A 83 -8.91 12.58 0.45
C GLU A 83 -7.87 13.59 -0.03
N ILE A 84 -6.88 13.12 -0.77
CA ILE A 84 -5.83 13.98 -1.35
C ILE A 84 -5.69 13.68 -2.84
N PHE A 85 -5.14 14.62 -3.60
CA PHE A 85 -4.72 14.35 -4.97
C PHE A 85 -3.41 13.56 -4.96
N TRP A 86 -3.35 12.47 -5.74
CA TRP A 86 -2.22 11.53 -5.72
C TRP A 86 -1.27 11.69 -6.92
N GLY A 87 -1.23 12.83 -7.54
CA GLY A 87 -0.39 13.09 -8.70
C GLY A 87 -1.18 13.41 -9.95
N ASP A 88 -2.45 13.06 -10.00
CA ASP A 88 -3.39 13.47 -11.02
C ASP A 88 -4.33 14.48 -10.37
N PRO A 89 -4.47 15.70 -10.92
CA PRO A 89 -5.34 16.70 -10.32
C PRO A 89 -6.83 16.36 -10.33
N GLU A 90 -7.21 15.31 -11.06
CA GLU A 90 -8.61 14.89 -11.13
C GLU A 90 -8.92 13.68 -10.26
N GLU A 91 -7.90 12.99 -9.73
CA GLU A 91 -8.09 11.77 -8.96
C GLU A 91 -7.67 11.93 -7.50
N LYS A 92 -8.61 11.71 -6.59
CA LYS A 92 -8.37 11.74 -5.16
C LYS A 92 -8.22 10.34 -4.59
N VAL A 93 -7.37 10.22 -3.57
CA VAL A 93 -7.05 8.95 -2.91
C VAL A 93 -7.25 9.11 -1.40
N LYS A 94 -7.79 8.08 -0.79
CA LYS A 94 -7.96 7.98 0.66
C LYS A 94 -7.38 6.69 1.22
N TYR A 95 -7.32 5.65 0.41
CA TYR A 95 -6.86 4.30 0.80
C TYR A 95 -5.63 3.94 0.00
N ILE A 96 -4.57 3.53 0.70
CA ILE A 96 -3.31 3.22 0.04
C ILE A 96 -2.83 1.83 0.47
N PHE A 97 -2.56 0.98 -0.52
CA PHE A 97 -1.91 -0.31 -0.30
C PHE A 97 -0.51 -0.22 -0.88
N LEU A 98 0.50 -0.22 -0.02
CA LEU A 98 1.89 -0.27 -0.47
C LEU A 98 2.31 -1.73 -0.55
N LEU A 99 2.89 -2.12 -1.68
CA LEU A 99 3.35 -3.48 -1.92
C LEU A 99 4.83 -3.48 -2.26
N GLY A 100 5.61 -4.25 -1.49
CA GLY A 100 7.00 -4.49 -1.82
C GLY A 100 7.23 -5.98 -2.04
N VAL A 101 7.96 -6.34 -3.11
CA VAL A 101 8.34 -7.72 -3.36
C VAL A 101 9.80 -7.82 -3.78
N PRO A 102 10.50 -8.91 -3.41
CA PRO A 102 11.87 -9.12 -3.86
C PRO A 102 12.00 -9.16 -5.38
N ALA A 103 13.07 -8.58 -5.91
CA ALA A 103 13.33 -8.57 -7.35
C ALA A 103 13.43 -9.97 -7.94
N ALA A 104 13.89 -10.94 -7.15
CA ALA A 104 14.03 -12.32 -7.59
C ALA A 104 12.70 -13.11 -7.57
N SER A 105 11.61 -12.51 -7.07
CA SER A 105 10.31 -13.17 -7.01
C SER A 105 9.75 -13.42 -8.40
N ALA A 106 9.23 -14.63 -8.62
CA ALA A 106 8.67 -15.03 -9.91
C ALA A 106 7.17 -14.79 -9.93
N GLY A 107 6.74 -13.54 -10.18
CA GLY A 107 5.33 -13.23 -10.39
C GLY A 107 4.48 -13.04 -9.14
N GLU A 108 5.04 -13.14 -7.94
CA GLU A 108 4.29 -12.95 -6.69
C GLU A 108 3.61 -11.59 -6.59
N HIS A 109 4.28 -10.54 -7.09
CA HIS A 109 3.71 -9.19 -7.06
C HIS A 109 2.46 -9.09 -7.93
N ILE A 110 2.43 -9.80 -9.06
CA ILE A 110 1.27 -9.82 -9.95
C ILE A 110 0.09 -10.50 -9.27
N GLU A 111 0.32 -11.63 -8.60
CA GLU A 111 -0.73 -12.34 -7.86
C GLU A 111 -1.34 -11.48 -6.76
N ILE A 112 -0.50 -10.79 -5.99
CA ILE A 112 -0.97 -9.91 -4.93
C ILE A 112 -1.75 -8.73 -5.50
N LEU A 113 -1.24 -8.10 -6.56
CA LEU A 113 -1.95 -7.01 -7.23
C LEU A 113 -3.30 -7.45 -7.76
N MET A 114 -3.39 -8.64 -8.33
CA MET A 114 -4.66 -9.20 -8.82
C MET A 114 -5.65 -9.42 -7.69
N LYS A 115 -5.21 -9.97 -6.57
CA LYS A 115 -6.07 -10.18 -5.39
C LYS A 115 -6.57 -8.87 -4.81
N LEU A 116 -5.71 -7.89 -4.67
CA LEU A 116 -6.09 -6.56 -4.19
C LEU A 116 -7.07 -5.89 -5.15
N SER A 117 -6.80 -5.96 -6.45
CA SER A 117 -7.67 -5.36 -7.46
C SER A 117 -9.08 -5.98 -7.43
N LYS A 118 -9.17 -7.29 -7.26
CA LYS A 118 -10.45 -7.97 -7.12
C LYS A 118 -11.24 -7.47 -5.91
N LYS A 119 -10.56 -7.32 -4.77
CA LYS A 119 -11.19 -6.80 -3.55
C LYS A 119 -11.67 -5.37 -3.76
N ILE A 120 -10.86 -4.54 -4.38
CA ILE A 120 -11.18 -3.12 -4.63
C ILE A 120 -12.40 -2.97 -5.54
N LEU A 121 -12.59 -3.88 -6.49
CA LEU A 121 -13.78 -3.87 -7.37
C LEU A 121 -15.06 -4.24 -6.63
N ASP A 122 -14.97 -4.89 -5.48
CA ASP A 122 -16.14 -5.24 -4.67
C ASP A 122 -16.59 -4.04 -3.83
N GLY A 123 -17.79 -3.55 -4.11
CA GLY A 123 -18.35 -2.41 -3.38
C GLY A 123 -18.53 -2.65 -1.90
N LYS A 124 -18.78 -3.90 -1.49
CA LYS A 124 -18.90 -4.25 -0.07
C LYS A 124 -17.57 -4.10 0.65
N PHE A 125 -16.48 -4.48 0.00
CA PHE A 125 -15.14 -4.30 0.55
C PHE A 125 -14.83 -2.82 0.77
N ARG A 126 -15.11 -1.99 -0.25
CA ARG A 126 -14.88 -0.54 -0.14
C ARG A 126 -15.71 0.10 0.96
N GLU A 127 -16.96 -0.31 1.10
CA GLU A 127 -17.84 0.17 2.15
C GLU A 127 -17.30 -0.17 3.54
N LYS A 128 -16.80 -1.39 3.72
CA LYS A 128 -16.16 -1.81 4.97
C LYS A 128 -14.93 -0.99 5.29
N LEU A 129 -14.09 -0.70 4.29
CA LEU A 129 -12.92 0.17 4.48
C LEU A 129 -13.32 1.57 4.93
N GLU A 130 -14.37 2.12 4.33
CA GLU A 130 -14.85 3.45 4.67
C GLU A 130 -15.39 3.52 6.10
N ASN A 131 -16.14 2.52 6.50
CA ASN A 131 -16.85 2.51 7.79
C ASN A 131 -16.04 1.96 8.96
N THR A 132 -14.81 1.55 8.75
CA THR A 132 -13.99 0.90 9.77
C THR A 132 -12.75 1.73 10.10
N ASN A 133 -12.57 2.04 11.39
CA ASN A 133 -11.41 2.79 11.88
C ASN A 133 -10.67 2.03 12.98
N ASP A 134 -10.83 0.73 13.05
CA ASP A 134 -10.13 -0.15 13.96
C ASP A 134 -9.13 -1.01 13.19
N LYS A 135 -7.87 -0.98 13.61
CA LYS A 135 -6.79 -1.69 12.91
C LYS A 135 -7.03 -3.20 12.83
N LYS A 136 -7.53 -3.81 13.89
CA LYS A 136 -7.84 -5.24 13.93
C LYS A 136 -8.90 -5.62 12.89
N GLU A 137 -9.97 -4.85 12.86
CA GLU A 137 -11.07 -5.08 11.91
C GLU A 137 -10.62 -4.82 10.47
N LEU A 138 -9.80 -3.78 10.24
CA LEU A 138 -9.27 -3.51 8.91
C LEU A 138 -8.38 -4.66 8.42
N LEU A 139 -7.52 -5.19 9.29
CA LEU A 139 -6.69 -6.34 8.93
C LEU A 139 -7.55 -7.53 8.53
N LYS A 140 -8.59 -7.81 9.29
CA LYS A 140 -9.54 -8.89 9.00
C LYS A 140 -10.23 -8.68 7.65
N ILE A 141 -10.69 -7.48 7.37
CA ILE A 141 -11.34 -7.12 6.10
C ILE A 141 -10.40 -7.33 4.93
N ILE A 142 -9.15 -6.92 5.06
CA ILE A 142 -8.14 -7.05 4.01
C ILE A 142 -7.82 -8.52 3.73
N LEU A 143 -7.79 -9.35 4.77
CA LEU A 143 -7.44 -10.77 4.66
C LEU A 143 -8.61 -11.70 4.30
N GLU A 144 -9.84 -11.22 4.34
CA GLU A 144 -11.03 -12.02 3.98
C GLU A 144 -11.00 -12.58 2.57
#